data_37f1fbe8fdf5baf6323880a2c5515719
#
_entry.id   37f1fbe8fdf5baf6323880a2c5515719
#
_cell.length_a   1.000
_cell.length_b   1.000
_cell.length_c   1.000
_cell.angle_alpha   90.00
_cell.angle_beta   90.00
_cell.angle_gamma   90.00
#
_symmetry.space_group_name_H-M   'P 1'
#
loop_
_entity.id
_entity.type
_entity.pdbx_description
1 polymer ?
#
loop_
_entity_poly.entity_id
_entity_poly.type
_entity_poly.pdbx_seq_one_letter_code
_entity_poly.pdbx_strand_id
1 'polypeptide(L)'
;MNQIFPNKLVKAYVYGDTVEMTTANGQQEQIIKVIEGKRYVNLETGEIHAMDTSSSTRLDNLKSTKQTMKKLRRLVAHNFTGGINQLWITLTYRDHVTDPAIVYMDFKAFIRRIRNQFGNVDYITVIEPQASGRWHLHVLLKNDSELTIPNNDLAKMWGKGFTKTKRLKRADKVGNYLIAYLSNLQIGDEGSQNKSIVKGARLYMYPKGIRIYRTSRGIEKPLEITTTKAELMKTYKINSPPTFSRTTKHETHYGVKEYTTEFYDNIKSLSDTFGGATDKLSR
;
A
#
# COMPACT_ATOMS: atom_id res chain seq x y z
N MET A 1 27.18 5.08 0.31
CA MET A 1 25.87 4.49 0.69
C MET A 1 26.13 3.23 1.47
N ASN A 2 25.57 3.11 2.67
CA ASN A 2 25.67 1.88 3.43
C ASN A 2 24.82 0.81 2.73
N GLN A 3 25.48 -0.24 2.22
CA GLN A 3 24.79 -1.38 1.62
C GLN A 3 24.66 -2.50 2.66
N ILE A 4 23.62 -3.31 2.49
CA ILE A 4 23.46 -4.53 3.28
C ILE A 4 24.53 -5.53 2.90
N PHE A 5 25.24 -6.10 3.89
CA PHE A 5 26.24 -7.13 3.63
C PHE A 5 25.62 -8.42 3.06
N PRO A 6 26.32 -9.16 2.16
CA PRO A 6 25.77 -10.34 1.49
C PRO A 6 25.28 -11.46 2.43
N ASN A 7 25.99 -11.70 3.53
CA ASN A 7 25.63 -12.72 4.54
C ASN A 7 24.57 -12.26 5.54
N LYS A 8 24.11 -11.00 5.46
CA LYS A 8 23.11 -10.47 6.39
C LYS A 8 21.73 -11.05 6.09
N LEU A 9 21.08 -11.54 7.13
CA LEU A 9 19.69 -11.96 7.04
C LEU A 9 18.79 -10.74 6.78
N VAL A 10 17.92 -10.86 5.78
CA VAL A 10 16.99 -9.82 5.36
C VAL A 10 15.56 -10.37 5.27
N LYS A 11 14.61 -9.50 5.50
CA LYS A 11 13.23 -9.72 5.09
C LYS A 11 13.02 -9.05 3.74
N ALA A 12 12.61 -9.81 2.75
CA ALA A 12 12.39 -9.32 1.39
C ALA A 12 10.91 -9.38 1.00
N TYR A 13 10.54 -8.49 0.11
CA TYR A 13 9.24 -8.41 -0.55
C TYR A 13 9.46 -8.37 -2.05
N VAL A 14 8.83 -9.32 -2.75
CA VAL A 14 8.91 -9.42 -4.21
C VAL A 14 7.57 -9.03 -4.80
N TYR A 15 7.56 -8.00 -5.65
CA TYR A 15 6.33 -7.47 -6.25
C TYR A 15 6.60 -6.76 -7.58
N GLY A 16 5.74 -7.02 -8.57
CA GLY A 16 5.96 -6.54 -9.92
C GLY A 16 7.35 -6.96 -10.44
N ASP A 17 8.17 -6.00 -10.81
CA ASP A 17 9.57 -6.18 -11.22
C ASP A 17 10.58 -5.72 -10.14
N THR A 18 10.14 -5.58 -8.91
CA THR A 18 10.93 -5.04 -7.79
C THR A 18 11.17 -6.09 -6.71
N VAL A 19 12.41 -6.13 -6.22
CA VAL A 19 12.81 -6.81 -4.98
C VAL A 19 13.16 -5.73 -3.95
N GLU A 20 12.38 -5.63 -2.89
CA GLU A 20 12.65 -4.77 -1.73
C GLU A 20 13.14 -5.63 -0.58
N MET A 21 14.35 -5.37 -0.06
CA MET A 21 14.88 -6.10 1.09
C MET A 21 15.25 -5.16 2.23
N THR A 22 15.08 -5.62 3.47
CA THR A 22 15.37 -4.84 4.66
C THR A 22 16.01 -5.68 5.75
N THR A 23 16.97 -5.10 6.48
CA THR A 23 17.54 -5.72 7.68
C THR A 23 16.58 -5.73 8.87
N ALA A 24 15.45 -5.02 8.79
CA ALA A 24 14.35 -5.13 9.75
C ALA A 24 13.57 -6.44 9.50
N ASN A 25 14.17 -7.56 9.88
CA ASN A 25 13.69 -8.91 9.56
C ASN A 25 12.58 -9.44 10.50
N GLY A 26 12.16 -8.65 11.48
CA GLY A 26 11.08 -9.05 12.40
C GLY A 26 11.47 -10.11 13.44
N GLN A 27 12.74 -10.46 13.55
CA GLN A 27 13.25 -11.38 14.57
C GLN A 27 13.32 -10.75 15.98
N GLN A 28 12.58 -9.69 16.24
CA GLN A 28 12.33 -9.29 17.61
C GLN A 28 11.33 -10.28 18.20
N GLU A 29 11.67 -10.84 19.34
CA GLU A 29 10.71 -11.60 20.14
C GLU A 29 9.46 -10.75 20.32
N GLN A 30 8.31 -11.37 20.16
CA GLN A 30 7.05 -10.68 20.33
C GLN A 30 6.83 -10.43 21.82
N ILE A 31 7.24 -9.27 22.28
CA ILE A 31 7.16 -8.87 23.68
C ILE A 31 5.69 -8.62 24.11
N ILE A 32 4.82 -8.29 23.16
CA ILE A 32 3.43 -7.91 23.45
C ILE A 32 2.47 -8.80 22.65
N LYS A 33 1.50 -9.42 23.30
CA LYS A 33 0.40 -10.15 22.69
C LYS A 33 -0.93 -9.46 23.00
N VAL A 34 -1.67 -9.10 21.96
CA VAL A 34 -3.02 -8.52 22.12
C VAL A 34 -3.99 -9.62 22.55
N ILE A 35 -4.82 -9.32 23.54
CA ILE A 35 -5.86 -10.19 24.10
C ILE A 35 -7.22 -9.47 24.05
N GLU A 36 -8.29 -10.17 24.34
CA GLU A 36 -9.65 -9.63 24.36
C GLU A 36 -9.83 -8.43 25.30
N GLY A 37 -10.83 -7.58 25.02
CA GLY A 37 -11.17 -6.43 25.87
C GLY A 37 -10.23 -5.24 25.69
N LYS A 38 -9.61 -5.06 24.51
CA LYS A 38 -8.66 -3.96 24.24
C LYS A 38 -7.50 -3.93 25.25
N ARG A 39 -6.95 -5.08 25.58
CA ARG A 39 -5.82 -5.28 26.47
C ARG A 39 -4.66 -5.97 25.75
N TYR A 40 -3.49 -5.90 26.32
CA TYR A 40 -2.33 -6.67 25.87
C TYR A 40 -1.58 -7.23 27.09
N VAL A 41 -0.93 -8.35 26.90
CA VAL A 41 -0.01 -8.94 27.88
C VAL A 41 1.42 -8.69 27.41
N ASN A 42 2.27 -8.25 28.32
CA ASN A 42 3.71 -8.27 28.13
C ASN A 42 4.18 -9.71 28.37
N LEU A 43 4.75 -10.35 27.37
CA LEU A 43 5.14 -11.76 27.40
C LEU A 43 6.41 -12.00 28.26
N GLU A 44 7.19 -10.96 28.54
CA GLU A 44 8.38 -11.05 29.41
C GLU A 44 7.98 -10.96 30.89
N THR A 45 7.08 -10.03 31.23
CA THR A 45 6.69 -9.78 32.62
C THR A 45 5.40 -10.48 33.05
N GLY A 46 4.58 -10.93 32.06
CA GLY A 46 3.26 -11.48 32.31
C GLY A 46 2.19 -10.44 32.65
N GLU A 47 2.54 -9.15 32.72
CA GLU A 47 1.62 -8.09 33.10
C GLU A 47 0.59 -7.81 31.99
N ILE A 48 -0.64 -7.57 32.40
CA ILE A 48 -1.74 -7.20 31.51
C ILE A 48 -1.99 -5.70 31.61
N HIS A 49 -1.94 -5.04 30.45
CA HIS A 49 -2.18 -3.61 30.34
C HIS A 49 -3.38 -3.31 29.45
N ALA A 50 -4.08 -2.22 29.72
CA ALA A 50 -5.09 -1.67 28.83
C ALA A 50 -4.42 -1.04 27.60
N MET A 51 -5.02 -1.22 26.42
CA MET A 51 -4.56 -0.51 25.22
C MET A 51 -4.91 0.97 25.33
N ASP A 52 -3.97 1.83 24.98
CA ASP A 52 -4.29 3.24 24.77
C ASP A 52 -5.27 3.39 23.61
N THR A 53 -6.46 3.87 23.92
CA THR A 53 -7.53 4.12 22.96
C THR A 53 -7.85 5.60 22.80
N SER A 54 -7.00 6.49 23.30
CA SER A 54 -7.20 7.95 23.27
C SER A 54 -7.13 8.55 21.87
N SER A 55 -6.45 7.89 20.94
CA SER A 55 -6.37 8.39 19.55
C SER A 55 -7.75 8.55 18.92
N SER A 56 -8.02 9.69 18.30
CA SER A 56 -9.28 10.01 17.61
C SER A 56 -9.16 9.95 16.08
N THR A 57 -7.98 10.18 15.54
CA THR A 57 -7.72 10.24 14.11
C THR A 57 -6.54 9.35 13.69
N ARG A 58 -6.31 9.22 12.39
CA ARG A 58 -5.14 8.51 11.86
C ARG A 58 -3.82 9.26 12.09
N LEU A 59 -3.88 10.56 12.33
CA LEU A 59 -2.71 11.36 12.65
C LEU A 59 -2.05 10.90 13.97
N ASP A 60 -2.85 10.48 14.94
CA ASP A 60 -2.38 10.06 16.26
C ASP A 60 -1.55 8.77 16.21
N ASN A 61 -1.60 8.01 15.12
CA ASN A 61 -0.83 6.78 14.93
C ASN A 61 -0.07 6.76 13.60
N LEU A 62 0.92 7.63 13.47
CA LEU A 62 1.76 7.76 12.28
C LEU A 62 2.52 6.47 11.93
N LYS A 63 2.98 5.71 12.93
CA LYS A 63 3.71 4.44 12.71
C LYS A 63 2.83 3.42 11.97
N SER A 64 1.60 3.22 12.44
CA SER A 64 0.63 2.34 11.78
C SER A 64 0.24 2.83 10.39
N THR A 65 0.06 4.15 10.24
CA THR A 65 -0.25 4.77 8.95
C THR A 65 0.88 4.58 7.94
N LYS A 66 2.14 4.79 8.33
CA LYS A 66 3.31 4.51 7.47
C LYS A 66 3.37 3.04 7.04
N GLN A 67 3.10 2.10 7.93
CA GLN A 67 3.03 0.67 7.59
C GLN A 67 1.90 0.37 6.59
N THR A 68 0.73 0.98 6.80
CA THR A 68 -0.42 0.87 5.89
C THR A 68 -0.04 1.36 4.49
N MET A 69 0.65 2.50 4.38
CA MET A 69 1.10 3.05 3.09
C MET A 69 2.15 2.16 2.41
N LYS A 70 3.12 1.61 3.17
CA LYS A 70 4.09 0.65 2.61
C LYS A 70 3.40 -0.60 2.04
N LYS A 71 2.42 -1.15 2.76
CA LYS A 71 1.63 -2.29 2.29
C LYS A 71 0.84 -1.95 1.03
N LEU A 72 0.16 -0.81 1.01
CA LEU A 72 -0.60 -0.34 -0.15
C LEU A 72 0.31 -0.18 -1.37
N ARG A 73 1.48 0.45 -1.23
CA ARG A 73 2.45 0.62 -2.33
C ARG A 73 2.83 -0.72 -2.95
N ARG A 74 3.19 -1.70 -2.12
CA ARG A 74 3.58 -3.04 -2.58
C ARG A 74 2.41 -3.74 -3.27
N LEU A 75 1.20 -3.68 -2.71
CA LEU A 75 -0.01 -4.26 -3.32
C LEU A 75 -0.30 -3.65 -4.69
N VAL A 76 -0.21 -2.32 -4.80
CA VAL A 76 -0.45 -1.64 -6.07
C VAL A 76 0.62 -2.03 -7.09
N ALA A 77 1.89 -1.96 -6.74
CA ALA A 77 2.98 -2.31 -7.64
C ALA A 77 2.95 -3.78 -8.08
N HIS A 78 2.43 -4.69 -7.24
CA HIS A 78 2.30 -6.11 -7.57
C HIS A 78 1.15 -6.38 -8.54
N ASN A 79 0.02 -5.71 -8.37
CA ASN A 79 -1.22 -6.01 -9.10
C ASN A 79 -1.48 -5.11 -10.31
N PHE A 80 -0.85 -3.94 -10.36
CA PHE A 80 -1.13 -2.92 -11.36
C PHE A 80 0.15 -2.45 -12.05
N THR A 81 0.55 -3.20 -13.07
CA THR A 81 1.77 -2.95 -13.86
C THR A 81 1.52 -2.18 -15.16
N GLY A 82 0.25 -1.84 -15.42
CA GLY A 82 -0.20 -1.23 -16.66
C GLY A 82 -0.66 -2.25 -17.70
N GLY A 83 -1.51 -1.82 -18.61
CA GLY A 83 -2.04 -2.67 -19.67
C GLY A 83 -3.43 -2.27 -20.14
N ILE A 84 -3.92 -2.98 -21.17
CA ILE A 84 -5.25 -2.73 -21.76
C ILE A 84 -6.40 -3.16 -20.85
N ASN A 85 -6.10 -3.95 -19.83
CA ASN A 85 -7.05 -4.49 -18.86
C ASN A 85 -7.08 -3.72 -17.53
N GLN A 86 -6.36 -2.58 -17.43
CA GLN A 86 -6.22 -1.85 -16.17
C GLN A 86 -6.60 -0.38 -16.32
N LEU A 87 -7.42 0.09 -15.38
CA LEU A 87 -7.91 1.47 -15.35
C LEU A 87 -7.64 2.12 -13.98
N TRP A 88 -7.33 3.41 -14.02
CA TRP A 88 -7.41 4.30 -12.87
C TRP A 88 -8.66 5.14 -12.99
N ILE A 89 -9.50 5.09 -11.97
CA ILE A 89 -10.76 5.82 -11.90
C ILE A 89 -10.73 6.75 -10.70
N THR A 90 -11.16 7.99 -10.91
CA THR A 90 -11.44 8.94 -9.83
C THR A 90 -12.94 9.17 -9.77
N LEU A 91 -13.53 9.00 -8.58
CA LEU A 91 -14.94 9.23 -8.30
C LEU A 91 -15.06 10.37 -7.29
N THR A 92 -15.84 11.38 -7.61
CA THR A 92 -16.13 12.50 -6.70
C THR A 92 -17.61 12.60 -6.41
N TYR A 93 -17.96 13.25 -5.31
CA TYR A 93 -19.32 13.55 -4.96
C TYR A 93 -19.70 14.97 -5.42
N ARG A 94 -20.91 15.14 -5.90
CA ARG A 94 -21.52 16.46 -6.10
C ARG A 94 -21.91 17.05 -4.74
N ASP A 95 -22.51 16.22 -3.90
CA ASP A 95 -22.98 16.61 -2.57
C ASP A 95 -21.82 16.59 -1.55
N HIS A 96 -22.00 17.25 -0.42
CA HIS A 96 -21.00 17.34 0.64
C HIS A 96 -21.04 16.08 1.54
N VAL A 97 -20.53 14.96 1.03
CA VAL A 97 -20.44 13.70 1.77
C VAL A 97 -19.20 13.69 2.64
N THR A 98 -19.39 13.68 3.95
CA THR A 98 -18.31 13.68 4.96
C THR A 98 -18.24 12.37 5.75
N ASP A 99 -19.27 11.51 5.72
CA ASP A 99 -19.26 10.22 6.39
C ASP A 99 -18.60 9.13 5.51
N PRO A 100 -17.47 8.57 5.92
CA PRO A 100 -16.81 7.48 5.19
C PRO A 100 -17.65 6.20 5.07
N ALA A 101 -18.64 5.98 5.94
CA ALA A 101 -19.52 4.81 5.86
C ALA A 101 -20.40 4.89 4.61
N ILE A 102 -20.92 6.08 4.31
CA ILE A 102 -21.68 6.35 3.07
C ILE A 102 -20.81 6.10 1.85
N VAL A 103 -19.56 6.59 1.88
CA VAL A 103 -18.58 6.41 0.78
C VAL A 103 -18.39 4.93 0.47
N TYR A 104 -18.25 4.08 1.47
CA TYR A 104 -18.06 2.64 1.26
C TYR A 104 -19.34 1.93 0.79
N MET A 105 -20.49 2.36 1.24
CA MET A 105 -21.78 1.82 0.78
C MET A 105 -21.99 2.16 -0.70
N ASP A 106 -21.77 3.40 -1.08
CA ASP A 106 -21.89 3.86 -2.46
C ASP A 106 -20.88 3.17 -3.38
N PHE A 107 -19.64 2.99 -2.91
CA PHE A 107 -18.62 2.25 -3.63
C PHE A 107 -19.02 0.78 -3.85
N LYS A 108 -19.60 0.12 -2.85
CA LYS A 108 -20.09 -1.25 -2.98
C LYS A 108 -21.19 -1.36 -4.05
N ALA A 109 -22.11 -0.39 -4.08
CA ALA A 109 -23.14 -0.33 -5.12
C ALA A 109 -22.54 -0.07 -6.52
N PHE A 110 -21.57 0.83 -6.62
CA PHE A 110 -20.83 1.11 -7.86
C PHE A 110 -20.12 -0.13 -8.41
N ILE A 111 -19.35 -0.84 -7.61
CA ILE A 111 -18.64 -2.07 -8.04
C ILE A 111 -19.62 -3.16 -8.47
N ARG A 112 -20.77 -3.28 -7.82
CA ARG A 112 -21.81 -4.22 -8.25
C ARG A 112 -22.31 -3.90 -9.66
N ARG A 113 -22.54 -2.61 -10.00
CA ARG A 113 -22.95 -2.18 -11.34
C ARG A 113 -21.87 -2.46 -12.38
N ILE A 114 -20.59 -2.18 -12.04
CA ILE A 114 -19.44 -2.51 -12.89
C ILE A 114 -19.41 -4.02 -13.19
N ARG A 115 -19.52 -4.87 -12.17
CA ARG A 115 -19.47 -6.33 -12.34
C ARG A 115 -20.63 -6.86 -13.17
N ASN A 116 -21.82 -6.30 -13.03
CA ASN A 116 -22.98 -6.70 -13.81
C ASN A 116 -22.80 -6.42 -15.33
N GLN A 117 -22.03 -5.41 -15.69
CA GLN A 117 -21.85 -5.00 -17.08
C GLN A 117 -20.54 -5.51 -17.70
N PHE A 118 -19.45 -5.57 -16.94
CA PHE A 118 -18.10 -5.88 -17.41
C PHE A 118 -17.54 -7.19 -16.86
N GLY A 119 -18.32 -7.96 -16.14
CA GLY A 119 -17.89 -9.21 -15.53
C GLY A 119 -17.07 -9.02 -14.26
N ASN A 120 -16.38 -10.07 -13.85
CA ASN A 120 -15.61 -10.03 -12.61
C ASN A 120 -14.39 -9.11 -12.75
N VAL A 121 -14.33 -8.11 -11.88
CA VAL A 121 -13.21 -7.18 -11.81
C VAL A 121 -12.60 -7.18 -10.41
N ASP A 122 -11.29 -7.04 -10.38
CA ASP A 122 -10.55 -6.82 -9.16
C ASP A 122 -10.16 -5.36 -8.98
N TYR A 123 -10.09 -4.93 -7.73
CA TYR A 123 -9.84 -3.54 -7.43
C TYR A 123 -9.01 -3.30 -6.18
N ILE A 124 -8.30 -2.17 -6.18
CA ILE A 124 -7.84 -1.47 -4.99
C ILE A 124 -8.51 -0.11 -4.99
N THR A 125 -9.24 0.22 -3.93
CA THR A 125 -9.83 1.56 -3.76
C THR A 125 -9.25 2.26 -2.56
N VAL A 126 -8.99 3.55 -2.73
CA VAL A 126 -8.49 4.45 -1.69
C VAL A 126 -9.47 5.59 -1.54
N ILE A 127 -9.86 5.90 -0.31
CA ILE A 127 -10.65 7.10 -0.02
C ILE A 127 -9.72 8.23 0.41
N GLU A 128 -10.00 9.43 -0.07
CA GLU A 128 -9.21 10.63 0.23
C GLU A 128 -10.14 11.80 0.57
N PRO A 129 -9.96 12.49 1.71
CA PRO A 129 -10.70 13.70 2.02
C PRO A 129 -10.11 14.91 1.28
N GLN A 130 -10.95 15.71 0.65
CA GLN A 130 -10.57 17.01 0.10
C GLN A 130 -10.42 18.06 1.22
N ALA A 131 -9.88 19.22 0.89
CA ALA A 131 -9.76 20.33 1.85
C ALA A 131 -11.10 20.78 2.44
N SER A 132 -12.17 20.63 1.67
CA SER A 132 -13.55 20.91 2.11
C SER A 132 -14.14 19.87 3.06
N GLY A 133 -13.43 18.77 3.36
CA GLY A 133 -13.95 17.61 4.10
C GLY A 133 -14.73 16.61 3.24
N ARG A 134 -15.01 16.94 1.98
CA ARG A 134 -15.68 16.05 1.04
C ARG A 134 -14.75 14.89 0.67
N TRP A 135 -15.28 13.67 0.63
CA TRP A 135 -14.53 12.49 0.21
C TRP A 135 -14.53 12.31 -1.31
N HIS A 136 -13.45 11.76 -1.81
CA HIS A 136 -13.39 11.16 -3.13
C HIS A 136 -12.65 9.81 -3.10
N LEU A 137 -12.81 9.04 -4.17
CA LEU A 137 -12.21 7.72 -4.28
C LEU A 137 -11.27 7.68 -5.48
N HIS A 138 -10.12 7.07 -5.26
CA HIS A 138 -9.24 6.59 -6.30
C HIS A 138 -9.40 5.07 -6.40
N VAL A 139 -9.75 4.58 -7.57
CA VAL A 139 -9.99 3.16 -7.81
C VAL A 139 -9.04 2.68 -8.89
N LEU A 140 -8.21 1.70 -8.56
CA LEU A 140 -7.50 0.90 -9.53
C LEU A 140 -8.36 -0.31 -9.82
N LEU A 141 -8.65 -0.56 -11.09
CA LEU A 141 -9.53 -1.62 -11.55
C LEU A 141 -8.79 -2.47 -12.57
N LYS A 142 -8.86 -3.79 -12.44
CA LYS A 142 -8.32 -4.74 -13.43
C LYS A 142 -9.32 -5.84 -13.74
N ASN A 143 -9.20 -6.38 -14.97
CA ASN A 143 -9.92 -7.57 -15.43
C ASN A 143 -8.89 -8.57 -16.01
N ASP A 144 -9.30 -9.79 -16.28
CA ASP A 144 -8.48 -10.79 -16.96
C ASP A 144 -8.37 -10.50 -18.46
N SER A 145 -9.37 -9.85 -19.05
CA SER A 145 -9.42 -9.42 -20.44
C SER A 145 -9.34 -7.89 -20.56
N GLU A 146 -9.33 -7.39 -21.80
CA GLU A 146 -9.39 -5.96 -22.07
C GLU A 146 -10.56 -5.30 -21.31
N LEU A 147 -10.29 -4.18 -20.66
CA LEU A 147 -11.27 -3.42 -19.88
C LEU A 147 -11.37 -2.00 -20.43
N THR A 148 -12.44 -1.70 -21.14
CA THR A 148 -12.75 -0.36 -21.61
C THR A 148 -14.11 0.07 -21.08
N ILE A 149 -14.14 1.12 -20.28
CA ILE A 149 -15.36 1.70 -19.72
C ILE A 149 -15.46 3.14 -20.22
N PRO A 150 -16.41 3.45 -21.11
CA PRO A 150 -16.66 4.83 -21.54
C PRO A 150 -16.99 5.72 -20.34
N ASN A 151 -16.44 6.94 -20.32
CA ASN A 151 -16.61 7.82 -19.16
C ASN A 151 -18.09 8.19 -18.90
N ASN A 152 -18.91 8.25 -19.94
CA ASN A 152 -20.34 8.48 -19.79
C ASN A 152 -21.06 7.34 -19.07
N ASP A 153 -20.69 6.08 -19.36
CA ASP A 153 -21.25 4.91 -18.69
C ASP A 153 -20.77 4.83 -17.24
N LEU A 154 -19.47 5.13 -17.04
CA LEU A 154 -18.91 5.23 -15.70
C LEU A 154 -19.65 6.27 -14.86
N ALA A 155 -19.93 7.46 -15.42
CA ALA A 155 -20.66 8.53 -14.75
C ALA A 155 -22.09 8.11 -14.39
N LYS A 156 -22.79 7.40 -15.30
CA LYS A 156 -24.13 6.84 -15.01
C LYS A 156 -24.08 5.80 -13.90
N MET A 157 -23.09 4.90 -13.93
CA MET A 157 -22.92 3.87 -12.91
C MET A 157 -22.54 4.46 -11.55
N TRP A 158 -21.77 5.54 -11.52
CA TRP A 158 -21.47 6.25 -10.28
C TRP A 158 -22.68 7.02 -9.78
N GLY A 159 -23.28 7.90 -10.59
CA GLY A 159 -24.50 8.63 -10.32
C GLY A 159 -24.43 9.66 -9.19
N LYS A 160 -23.27 9.85 -8.56
CA LYS A 160 -23.11 10.69 -7.36
C LYS A 160 -22.30 11.98 -7.61
N GLY A 161 -21.70 12.11 -8.79
CA GLY A 161 -20.89 13.27 -9.14
C GLY A 161 -19.96 13.01 -10.31
N PHE A 162 -18.83 13.73 -10.34
CA PHE A 162 -17.89 13.66 -11.46
C PHE A 162 -17.04 12.39 -11.42
N THR A 163 -16.76 11.86 -12.61
CA THR A 163 -15.89 10.70 -12.82
C THR A 163 -14.78 11.03 -13.81
N LYS A 164 -13.62 10.44 -13.60
CA LYS A 164 -12.51 10.50 -14.53
C LYS A 164 -11.86 9.13 -14.64
N THR A 165 -11.58 8.71 -15.88
CA THR A 165 -10.91 7.44 -16.17
C THR A 165 -9.59 7.70 -16.87
N LYS A 166 -8.56 6.95 -16.49
CA LYS A 166 -7.25 6.94 -17.14
C LYS A 166 -6.81 5.48 -17.32
N ARG A 167 -6.33 5.15 -18.54
CA ARG A 167 -5.64 3.88 -18.77
C ARG A 167 -4.32 3.86 -18.02
N LEU A 168 -4.02 2.79 -17.29
CA LEU A 168 -2.72 2.63 -16.65
C LEU A 168 -1.67 2.23 -17.70
N LYS A 169 -0.57 2.97 -17.70
CA LYS A 169 0.61 2.67 -18.52
C LYS A 169 1.68 2.00 -17.68
N ARG A 170 2.50 1.14 -18.30
CA ARG A 170 3.61 0.45 -17.60
C ARG A 170 4.60 1.42 -16.95
N ALA A 171 4.79 2.60 -17.54
CA ALA A 171 5.65 3.65 -16.97
C ALA A 171 5.01 4.40 -15.78
N ASP A 172 3.71 4.24 -15.55
CA ASP A 172 3.03 4.87 -14.43
C ASP A 172 3.45 4.14 -13.15
N LYS A 173 4.38 4.70 -12.38
CA LYS A 173 4.70 4.22 -11.03
C LYS A 173 3.52 4.47 -10.08
N VAL A 174 2.42 3.77 -10.35
CA VAL A 174 1.09 4.00 -9.77
C VAL A 174 1.12 3.95 -8.25
N GLY A 175 1.88 3.00 -7.70
CA GLY A 175 2.04 2.88 -6.25
C GLY A 175 2.66 4.13 -5.63
N ASN A 176 3.69 4.69 -6.25
CA ASN A 176 4.34 5.91 -5.76
C ASN A 176 3.42 7.13 -5.92
N TYR A 177 2.71 7.22 -7.04
CA TYR A 177 1.78 8.33 -7.30
C TYR A 177 0.58 8.30 -6.33
N LEU A 178 -0.03 7.14 -6.13
CA LEU A 178 -1.14 6.98 -5.20
C LEU A 178 -0.71 7.31 -3.76
N ILE A 179 0.50 6.92 -3.39
CA ILE A 179 1.06 7.22 -2.07
C ILE A 179 1.45 8.68 -1.95
N ALA A 180 1.98 9.31 -3.00
CA ALA A 180 2.26 10.75 -2.99
C ALA A 180 0.99 11.57 -2.75
N TYR A 181 -0.15 11.15 -3.27
CA TYR A 181 -1.45 11.76 -2.95
C TYR A 181 -1.85 11.59 -1.49
N LEU A 182 -1.55 10.41 -0.91
CA LEU A 182 -1.95 10.06 0.46
C LEU A 182 -0.89 10.44 1.49
N SER A 183 0.36 10.49 1.10
CA SER A 183 1.52 10.55 1.99
C SER A 183 2.49 11.67 1.68
N ASN A 184 2.05 12.86 1.31
CA ASN A 184 2.93 14.02 1.46
C ASN A 184 3.31 14.25 2.94
N LEU A 185 3.54 13.17 3.66
CA LEU A 185 4.30 13.10 4.88
C LEU A 185 5.79 13.13 4.52
N GLN A 186 6.29 14.24 4.00
CA GLN A 186 7.66 14.60 4.29
C GLN A 186 7.69 14.92 5.78
N ILE A 187 8.04 13.94 6.57
CA ILE A 187 8.54 14.19 7.91
C ILE A 187 9.88 14.84 7.65
N GLY A 188 9.92 16.17 7.71
CA GLY A 188 11.17 16.91 7.75
C GLY A 188 11.98 16.34 8.91
N ASP A 189 13.26 16.07 8.70
CA ASP A 189 14.19 15.91 9.80
C ASP A 189 14.00 17.12 10.73
N GLU A 190 13.87 16.85 12.02
CA GLU A 190 13.79 17.87 13.05
C GLU A 190 15.05 18.76 12.95
N GLY A 191 14.96 19.86 12.25
CA GLY A 191 16.10 20.78 12.02
C GLY A 191 15.94 21.72 10.84
N SER A 192 15.06 21.47 9.91
CA SER A 192 14.83 22.36 8.76
C SER A 192 13.68 23.32 9.04
N GLN A 193 13.99 24.62 9.17
CA GLN A 193 13.02 25.73 9.35
C GLN A 193 12.11 25.98 8.14
N ASN A 194 12.19 25.20 7.08
CA ASN A 194 11.29 25.29 5.94
C ASN A 194 10.16 24.27 6.10
N LYS A 195 9.12 24.68 6.83
CA LYS A 195 7.79 24.06 6.77
C LYS A 195 7.20 24.29 5.38
N SER A 196 7.63 23.53 4.38
CA SER A 196 6.87 23.42 3.15
C SER A 196 5.54 22.79 3.51
N ILE A 197 4.45 23.52 3.25
CA ILE A 197 3.07 23.06 3.45
C ILE A 197 2.92 21.76 2.66
N VAL A 198 2.90 20.66 3.37
CA VAL A 198 2.79 19.32 2.81
C VAL A 198 1.40 19.18 2.22
N LYS A 199 1.30 19.32 0.89
CA LYS A 199 0.08 18.96 0.17
C LYS A 199 -0.21 17.48 0.41
N GLY A 200 -1.32 17.14 1.06
CA GLY A 200 -1.94 15.87 0.82
C GLY A 200 -2.38 15.04 2.01
N ALA A 201 -1.64 14.84 3.05
CA ALA A 201 -2.08 13.90 4.08
C ALA A 201 -3.01 14.54 5.11
N ARG A 202 -4.28 14.68 4.75
CA ARG A 202 -5.32 15.10 5.70
C ARG A 202 -5.66 13.95 6.67
N LEU A 203 -4.62 13.36 7.30
CA LEU A 203 -4.76 12.23 8.20
C LEU A 203 -5.65 12.53 9.41
N TYR A 204 -5.69 13.81 9.82
CA TYR A 204 -6.59 14.28 10.86
C TYR A 204 -8.07 14.20 10.48
N MET A 205 -8.39 14.12 9.19
CA MET A 205 -9.77 13.95 8.70
C MET A 205 -10.21 12.49 8.64
N TYR A 206 -9.31 11.52 8.82
CA TYR A 206 -9.69 10.11 8.87
C TYR A 206 -10.06 9.73 10.30
N PRO A 207 -11.34 9.42 10.58
CA PRO A 207 -11.76 8.94 11.88
C PRO A 207 -11.05 7.65 12.26
N LYS A 208 -10.93 7.41 13.56
CA LYS A 208 -10.41 6.16 14.10
C LYS A 208 -11.15 4.96 13.51
N GLY A 209 -10.40 3.91 13.19
CA GLY A 209 -10.96 2.66 12.65
C GLY A 209 -11.28 2.67 11.16
N ILE A 210 -11.29 3.82 10.50
CA ILE A 210 -11.52 3.90 9.05
C ILE A 210 -10.32 3.31 8.29
N ARG A 211 -10.61 2.43 7.34
CA ARG A 211 -9.63 1.88 6.42
C ARG A 211 -9.35 2.87 5.30
N ILE A 212 -8.11 3.29 5.14
CA ILE A 212 -7.70 4.21 4.07
C ILE A 212 -7.92 3.57 2.69
N TYR A 213 -7.69 2.25 2.58
CA TYR A 213 -7.92 1.51 1.35
C TYR A 213 -8.66 0.19 1.59
N ARG A 214 -9.28 -0.33 0.55
CA ARG A 214 -9.90 -1.65 0.49
C ARG A 214 -9.53 -2.34 -0.81
N THR A 215 -9.55 -3.68 -0.80
CA THR A 215 -9.24 -4.52 -1.97
C THR A 215 -10.33 -5.55 -2.18
N SER A 216 -10.50 -5.98 -3.43
CA SER A 216 -11.23 -7.21 -3.74
C SER A 216 -10.42 -8.44 -3.33
N ARG A 217 -11.05 -9.61 -3.38
CA ARG A 217 -10.42 -10.89 -2.99
C ARG A 217 -9.33 -11.35 -3.96
N GLY A 218 -9.44 -11.03 -5.26
CA GLY A 218 -8.47 -11.39 -6.29
C GLY A 218 -7.22 -10.50 -6.33
N ILE A 219 -7.08 -9.55 -5.39
CA ILE A 219 -5.82 -8.79 -5.25
C ILE A 219 -4.79 -9.65 -4.53
N GLU A 220 -3.73 -9.98 -5.23
CA GLU A 220 -2.64 -10.83 -4.76
C GLU A 220 -1.69 -10.06 -3.84
N LYS A 221 -1.15 -10.78 -2.87
CA LYS A 221 -0.15 -10.23 -1.95
C LYS A 221 1.25 -10.42 -2.52
N PRO A 222 2.18 -9.47 -2.31
CA PRO A 222 3.59 -9.68 -2.58
C PRO A 222 4.13 -10.91 -1.85
N LEU A 223 5.08 -11.60 -2.47
CA LEU A 223 5.79 -12.69 -1.82
C LEU A 223 6.70 -12.13 -0.73
N GLU A 224 6.63 -12.71 0.47
CA GLU A 224 7.51 -12.39 1.60
C GLU A 224 8.52 -13.52 1.80
N ILE A 225 9.80 -13.19 1.86
CA ILE A 225 10.90 -14.14 2.02
C ILE A 225 11.83 -13.64 3.12
N THR A 226 12.29 -14.55 3.98
CA THR A 226 13.37 -14.26 4.94
C THR A 226 14.55 -15.17 4.64
N THR A 227 15.64 -14.59 4.17
CA THR A 227 16.86 -15.30 3.79
C THR A 227 18.06 -14.35 3.80
N THR A 228 19.27 -14.82 3.45
CA THR A 228 20.42 -13.91 3.29
C THR A 228 20.31 -13.08 2.02
N LYS A 229 20.91 -11.88 2.03
CA LYS A 229 20.97 -11.05 0.82
C LYS A 229 21.59 -11.80 -0.35
N ALA A 230 22.70 -12.54 -0.11
CA ALA A 230 23.40 -13.27 -1.16
C ALA A 230 22.50 -14.32 -1.83
N GLU A 231 21.75 -15.10 -1.05
CA GLU A 231 20.83 -16.11 -1.57
C GLU A 231 19.68 -15.47 -2.36
N LEU A 232 19.13 -14.35 -1.87
CA LEU A 232 18.10 -13.61 -2.57
C LEU A 232 18.60 -13.07 -3.92
N MET A 233 19.78 -12.47 -3.95
CA MET A 233 20.40 -11.97 -5.19
C MET A 233 20.63 -13.10 -6.19
N LYS A 234 21.10 -14.27 -5.72
CA LYS A 234 21.29 -15.46 -6.56
C LYS A 234 19.95 -15.96 -7.13
N THR A 235 18.94 -16.11 -6.28
CA THR A 235 17.59 -16.60 -6.67
C THR A 235 16.96 -15.74 -7.77
N TYR A 236 17.03 -14.42 -7.62
CA TYR A 236 16.44 -13.47 -8.57
C TYR A 236 17.43 -12.95 -9.62
N LYS A 237 18.63 -13.53 -9.71
CA LYS A 237 19.70 -13.15 -10.68
C LYS A 237 19.99 -11.64 -10.67
N ILE A 238 20.05 -11.04 -9.48
CA ILE A 238 20.33 -9.62 -9.29
C ILE A 238 21.83 -9.40 -9.30
N ASN A 239 22.36 -8.77 -10.35
CA ASN A 239 23.79 -8.50 -10.53
C ASN A 239 24.12 -7.00 -10.49
N SER A 240 23.11 -6.15 -10.31
CA SER A 240 23.23 -4.69 -10.25
C SER A 240 23.28 -4.18 -8.80
N PRO A 241 23.84 -3.00 -8.57
CA PRO A 241 23.69 -2.32 -7.30
C PRO A 241 22.20 -1.96 -7.06
N PRO A 242 21.80 -1.66 -5.80
CA PRO A 242 20.44 -1.26 -5.51
C PRO A 242 20.08 0.06 -6.25
N THR A 243 18.89 0.10 -6.83
CA THR A 243 18.33 1.32 -7.44
C THR A 243 18.14 2.42 -6.41
N PHE A 244 17.82 2.02 -5.18
CA PHE A 244 17.69 2.93 -4.04
C PHE A 244 18.06 2.20 -2.75
N SER A 245 18.78 2.89 -1.87
CA SER A 245 19.12 2.40 -0.52
C SER A 245 18.88 3.49 0.51
N ARG A 246 18.31 3.11 1.63
CA ARG A 246 18.07 4.01 2.77
C ARG A 246 18.35 3.32 4.09
N THR A 247 19.16 3.96 4.93
CA THR A 247 19.36 3.56 6.33
C THR A 247 18.55 4.49 7.23
N THR A 248 17.83 3.91 8.17
CA THR A 248 17.07 4.63 9.20
C THR A 248 17.57 4.22 10.58
N LYS A 249 17.75 5.21 11.45
CA LYS A 249 18.13 5.01 12.85
C LYS A 249 16.88 5.06 13.71
N HIS A 250 16.77 4.15 14.67
CA HIS A 250 15.70 4.14 15.65
C HIS A 250 16.34 4.09 17.03
N GLU A 251 16.09 5.09 17.82
CA GLU A 251 16.43 5.08 19.24
C GLU A 251 15.48 4.13 19.95
N THR A 252 16.03 3.23 20.74
CA THR A 252 15.31 2.29 21.59
C THR A 252 15.86 2.41 23.01
N HIS A 253 15.15 1.90 24.00
CA HIS A 253 15.63 1.83 25.39
C HIS A 253 17.00 1.12 25.51
N TYR A 254 17.33 0.25 24.55
CA TYR A 254 18.60 -0.52 24.51
C TYR A 254 19.66 0.09 23.56
N GLY A 255 19.49 1.36 23.13
CA GLY A 255 20.41 2.03 22.24
C GLY A 255 19.85 2.28 20.82
N VAL A 256 20.71 2.75 19.93
CA VAL A 256 20.35 3.06 18.53
C VAL A 256 20.39 1.80 17.69
N LYS A 257 19.27 1.46 17.05
CA LYS A 257 19.20 0.39 16.04
C LYS A 257 19.14 0.99 14.64
N GLU A 258 19.99 0.49 13.75
CA GLU A 258 20.00 0.90 12.34
C GLU A 258 19.36 -0.17 11.47
N TYR A 259 18.47 0.27 10.56
CA TYR A 259 17.87 -0.59 9.57
C TYR A 259 18.11 -0.05 8.18
N THR A 260 18.68 -0.87 7.33
CA THR A 260 18.91 -0.55 5.92
C THR A 260 17.85 -1.24 5.08
N THR A 261 17.27 -0.50 4.14
CA THR A 261 16.33 -1.02 3.13
C THR A 261 16.91 -0.72 1.75
N GLU A 262 16.98 -1.73 0.91
CA GLU A 262 17.44 -1.64 -0.48
C GLU A 262 16.32 -2.02 -1.44
N PHE A 263 16.29 -1.37 -2.60
CA PHE A 263 15.36 -1.64 -3.68
C PHE A 263 16.13 -2.00 -4.94
N TYR A 264 15.68 -3.03 -5.62
CA TYR A 264 16.18 -3.49 -6.91
C TYR A 264 15.01 -3.52 -7.88
N ASP A 265 14.96 -2.58 -8.79
CA ASP A 265 13.89 -2.44 -9.79
C ASP A 265 14.31 -3.07 -11.13
N ASN A 266 13.31 -3.32 -11.98
CA ASN A 266 13.48 -3.88 -13.33
C ASN A 266 14.13 -5.28 -13.35
N ILE A 267 13.80 -6.12 -12.38
CA ILE A 267 14.30 -7.49 -12.28
C ILE A 267 13.57 -8.37 -13.30
N LYS A 268 14.22 -8.65 -14.43
CA LYS A 268 13.65 -9.38 -15.57
C LYS A 268 13.20 -10.81 -15.23
N SER A 269 13.92 -11.49 -14.32
CA SER A 269 13.57 -12.86 -13.90
C SER A 269 12.22 -13.00 -13.17
N LEU A 270 11.64 -11.88 -12.73
CA LEU A 270 10.32 -11.89 -12.08
C LEU A 270 9.18 -12.02 -13.07
N SER A 271 9.31 -11.48 -14.29
CA SER A 271 8.32 -11.64 -15.36
C SER A 271 8.15 -13.11 -15.78
N ASP A 272 9.24 -13.88 -15.73
CA ASP A 272 9.24 -15.29 -16.14
C ASP A 272 8.72 -16.21 -15.02
N THR A 273 8.84 -15.80 -13.76
CA THR A 273 8.40 -16.62 -12.61
C THR A 273 6.91 -16.51 -12.36
N PHE A 274 6.30 -15.38 -12.64
CA PHE A 274 4.85 -15.17 -12.44
C PHE A 274 4.01 -15.40 -13.71
N GLY A 275 4.63 -15.39 -14.91
CA GLY A 275 3.98 -15.73 -16.17
C GLY A 275 3.84 -17.24 -16.43
N GLY A 276 4.60 -18.07 -15.71
CA GLY A 276 4.62 -19.54 -15.91
C GLY A 276 3.77 -20.36 -14.97
N ALA A 277 3.12 -19.78 -13.99
CA ALA A 277 2.37 -20.52 -12.98
C ALA A 277 0.91 -20.84 -13.37
N THR A 278 0.41 -20.31 -14.47
CA THR A 278 -0.96 -20.59 -14.94
C THR A 278 -1.09 -21.81 -15.84
N ASP A 279 0.02 -22.46 -16.24
CA ASP A 279 0.00 -23.53 -17.26
C ASP A 279 0.28 -24.95 -16.71
N LYS A 280 0.37 -25.14 -15.39
CA LYS A 280 0.68 -26.47 -14.79
C LYS A 280 -0.39 -27.06 -13.86
N LEU A 281 -1.63 -26.59 -13.89
CA LEU A 281 -2.76 -27.19 -13.16
C LEU A 281 -3.94 -27.57 -14.07
N SER A 282 -3.66 -27.93 -15.32
CA SER A 282 -4.63 -28.60 -16.18
C SER A 282 -3.98 -29.82 -16.84
N ARG A 283 -3.79 -30.87 -16.06
CA ARG A 283 -3.77 -32.26 -16.54
C ARG A 283 -4.16 -33.19 -15.38
#